data_f437ee8ab8baf4e5a9795a4f0468b18e
#
_entry.id   f437ee8ab8baf4e5a9795a4f0468b18e
#
_cell.length_a   1.000
_cell.length_b   1.000
_cell.length_c   1.000
_cell.angle_alpha   90.00
_cell.angle_beta   90.00
_cell.angle_gamma   90.00
#
_symmetry.space_group_name_H-M   'P 1'
#
loop_
_entity.id
_entity.type
_entity.pdbx_description
1 polymer ?
#
loop_
_entity_poly.entity_id
_entity_poly.type
_entity_poly.pdbx_seq_one_letter_code
_entity_poly.pdbx_strand_id
1 'polypeptide(L)'
;MRCFWERGPLFVRELVAMAPDPKPHFNTISTMVRALEAKGYVGHTAYGSTYQYYPLVSEEAFSRSTLGSVISRYFENSYMGAVSALVEEEKISVGELRELIARIETKNAK
;
A
#
# COMPACT_ATOMS: atom_id res chain seq x y z
N MET A 1 4.28 -3.47 -4.42
CA MET A 1 4.13 -4.24 -3.15
C MET A 1 3.26 -5.50 -3.27
N ARG A 2 2.19 -5.47 -4.06
CA ARG A 2 1.29 -6.63 -4.20
C ARG A 2 2.03 -7.91 -4.60
N CYS A 3 2.96 -7.83 -5.53
CA CYS A 3 3.73 -8.99 -5.97
C CYS A 3 4.49 -9.66 -4.82
N PHE A 4 5.05 -8.85 -3.92
CA PHE A 4 5.78 -9.38 -2.76
C PHE A 4 4.85 -10.11 -1.79
N TRP A 5 3.65 -9.61 -1.58
CA TRP A 5 2.69 -10.26 -0.68
C TRP A 5 2.14 -11.56 -1.26
N GLU A 6 1.96 -11.61 -2.58
CA GLU A 6 1.44 -12.81 -3.25
C GLU A 6 2.50 -13.87 -3.47
N ARG A 7 3.72 -13.47 -3.81
CA ARG A 7 4.80 -14.37 -4.23
C ARG A 7 5.93 -14.51 -3.23
N GLY A 8 6.03 -13.63 -2.25
CA GLY A 8 7.13 -13.58 -1.30
C GLY A 8 8.37 -12.91 -1.88
N PRO A 9 9.59 -13.36 -1.51
CA PRO A 9 10.82 -12.72 -2.00
C PRO A 9 10.96 -12.82 -3.52
N LEU A 10 11.35 -11.69 -4.16
CA LEU A 10 11.47 -11.60 -5.61
C LEU A 10 12.72 -10.82 -6.02
N PHE A 11 13.33 -11.24 -7.13
CA PHE A 11 14.36 -10.46 -7.81
C PHE A 11 13.71 -9.42 -8.73
N VAL A 12 14.41 -8.33 -9.03
CA VAL A 12 13.90 -7.28 -9.92
C VAL A 12 13.51 -7.84 -11.30
N ARG A 13 14.32 -8.76 -11.84
CA ARG A 13 14.01 -9.40 -13.14
C ARG A 13 12.68 -10.14 -13.12
N GLU A 14 12.31 -10.72 -12.00
CA GLU A 14 11.03 -11.41 -11.84
C GLU A 14 9.87 -10.42 -11.84
N LEU A 15 10.06 -9.26 -11.18
CA LEU A 15 9.06 -8.19 -11.18
C LEU A 15 8.83 -7.64 -12.59
N VAL A 16 9.90 -7.46 -13.37
CA VAL A 16 9.78 -7.04 -14.76
C VAL A 16 8.98 -8.06 -15.58
N ALA A 17 9.27 -9.35 -15.39
CA ALA A 17 8.58 -10.42 -16.12
C ALA A 17 7.08 -10.49 -15.77
N MET A 18 6.71 -10.10 -14.56
CA MET A 18 5.32 -10.11 -14.09
C MET A 18 4.53 -8.87 -14.50
N ALA A 19 5.21 -7.82 -14.97
CA ALA A 19 4.55 -6.57 -15.36
C ALA A 19 3.77 -6.75 -16.67
N PRO A 20 2.64 -6.01 -16.84
CA PRO A 20 1.91 -6.06 -18.11
C PRO A 20 2.68 -5.39 -19.25
N ASP A 21 2.36 -5.77 -20.50
CA ASP A 21 2.97 -5.16 -21.66
C ASP A 21 2.39 -3.75 -21.91
N PRO A 22 3.22 -2.79 -22.40
CA PRO A 22 4.65 -2.94 -22.62
C PRO A 22 5.43 -3.03 -21.32
N LYS A 23 6.37 -3.97 -21.25
CA LYS A 23 7.14 -4.20 -20.02
C LYS A 23 8.00 -2.99 -19.67
N PRO A 24 8.04 -2.58 -18.39
CA PRO A 24 8.90 -1.48 -17.96
C PRO A 24 10.37 -1.87 -18.06
N HIS A 25 11.22 -0.86 -18.19
CA HIS A 25 12.66 -1.07 -18.23
C HIS A 25 13.13 -1.59 -16.85
N PHE A 26 14.11 -2.48 -16.85
CA PHE A 26 14.71 -3.03 -15.61
C PHE A 26 15.11 -1.91 -14.63
N ASN A 27 15.76 -0.85 -15.13
CA ASN A 27 16.20 0.25 -14.27
C ASN A 27 15.04 1.00 -13.62
N THR A 28 13.91 1.10 -14.29
CA THR A 28 12.70 1.74 -13.72
C THR A 28 12.21 0.96 -12.52
N ILE A 29 12.06 -0.35 -12.65
CA ILE A 29 11.60 -1.20 -11.55
C ILE A 29 12.64 -1.23 -10.42
N SER A 30 13.93 -1.30 -10.76
CA SER A 30 15.00 -1.28 -9.77
C SER A 30 14.97 0.01 -8.93
N THR A 31 14.75 1.16 -9.57
CA THR A 31 14.64 2.45 -8.88
C THR A 31 13.42 2.47 -7.94
N MET A 32 12.29 1.94 -8.40
CA MET A 32 11.06 1.87 -7.58
C MET A 32 11.28 0.99 -6.35
N VAL A 33 11.91 -0.17 -6.50
CA VAL A 33 12.17 -1.08 -5.40
C VAL A 33 13.15 -0.48 -4.39
N ARG A 34 14.18 0.21 -4.87
CA ARG A 34 15.13 0.92 -3.99
C ARG A 34 14.44 2.02 -3.20
N ALA A 35 13.49 2.71 -3.80
CA ALA A 35 12.69 3.72 -3.10
C ALA A 35 11.86 3.09 -2.00
N LEU A 36 11.26 1.92 -2.26
CA LEU A 36 10.52 1.17 -1.24
C LEU A 36 11.41 0.74 -0.09
N GLU A 37 12.64 0.30 -0.41
CA GLU A 37 13.61 -0.10 0.61
C GLU A 37 14.01 1.11 1.48
N ALA A 38 14.25 2.25 0.87
CA ALA A 38 14.60 3.47 1.59
C ALA A 38 13.49 3.90 2.55
N LYS A 39 12.24 3.61 2.22
CA LYS A 39 11.08 3.91 3.08
C LYS A 39 10.84 2.83 4.14
N GLY A 40 11.59 1.74 4.12
CA GLY A 40 11.45 0.66 5.09
C GLY A 40 10.35 -0.35 4.76
N TYR A 41 9.82 -0.36 3.54
CA TYR A 41 8.76 -1.28 3.15
C TYR A 41 9.28 -2.63 2.68
N VAL A 42 10.49 -2.68 2.14
CA VAL A 42 11.15 -3.92 1.72
C VAL A 42 12.58 -3.98 2.23
N GLY A 43 13.11 -5.18 2.38
CA GLY A 43 14.51 -5.43 2.63
C GLY A 43 15.07 -6.28 1.50
N HIS A 44 16.36 -6.60 1.54
CA HIS A 44 16.96 -7.46 0.53
C HIS A 44 17.99 -8.41 1.12
N THR A 45 18.18 -9.52 0.39
CA THR A 45 19.26 -10.47 0.62
C THR A 45 20.15 -10.49 -0.61
N ALA A 46 21.43 -10.35 -0.43
CA ALA A 46 22.39 -10.36 -1.54
C ALA A 46 22.68 -11.80 -1.98
N TYR A 47 22.62 -12.04 -3.29
CA TYR A 47 23.02 -13.30 -3.91
C TYR A 47 24.01 -12.96 -5.02
N GLY A 48 25.31 -12.94 -4.69
CA GLY A 48 26.33 -12.47 -5.62
C GLY A 48 26.12 -11.01 -5.97
N SER A 49 25.94 -10.71 -7.26
CA SER A 49 25.72 -9.34 -7.75
C SER A 49 24.25 -8.96 -7.83
N THR A 50 23.33 -9.87 -7.44
CA THR A 50 21.90 -9.61 -7.49
C THR A 50 21.31 -9.57 -6.07
N TYR A 51 20.17 -8.85 -5.93
CA TYR A 51 19.46 -8.75 -4.68
C TYR A 51 18.06 -9.33 -4.83
N GLN A 52 17.69 -10.17 -3.87
CA GLN A 52 16.32 -10.65 -3.73
C GLN A 52 15.64 -9.80 -2.68
N TYR A 53 14.57 -9.12 -3.06
CA TYR A 53 13.81 -8.24 -2.16
C TYR A 53 12.65 -8.99 -1.54
N TYR A 54 12.31 -8.63 -0.31
CA TYR A 54 11.19 -9.22 0.42
C TYR A 54 10.44 -8.13 1.19
N PRO A 55 9.13 -8.33 1.46
CA PRO A 55 8.34 -7.33 2.16
C PRO A 55 8.67 -7.30 3.65
N LEU A 56 8.77 -6.10 4.21
CA LEU A 56 8.96 -5.87 5.64
C LEU A 56 7.67 -5.43 6.32
N VAL A 57 6.65 -5.04 5.54
CA VAL A 57 5.36 -4.59 6.06
C VAL A 57 4.25 -5.46 5.48
N SER A 58 3.19 -5.64 6.27
CA SER A 58 2.00 -6.35 5.79
C SER A 58 1.22 -5.47 4.82
N GLU A 59 0.37 -6.11 4.01
CA GLU A 59 -0.54 -5.39 3.12
C GLU A 59 -1.43 -4.43 3.90
N GLU A 60 -1.94 -4.87 5.04
CA GLU A 60 -2.78 -4.05 5.91
C GLU A 60 -2.06 -2.80 6.41
N ALA A 61 -0.85 -2.96 6.95
CA ALA A 61 -0.06 -1.84 7.45
C ALA A 61 0.30 -0.86 6.35
N PHE A 62 0.66 -1.37 5.17
CA PHE A 62 0.99 -0.55 4.01
C PHE A 62 -0.23 0.26 3.53
N SER A 63 -1.39 -0.38 3.45
CA SER A 63 -2.64 0.26 3.02
C SER A 63 -3.04 1.38 3.97
N ARG A 64 -2.92 1.16 5.28
CA ARG A 64 -3.21 2.18 6.29
C ARG A 64 -2.28 3.38 6.18
N SER A 65 -0.99 3.13 6.00
CA SER A 65 0.01 4.18 5.85
C SER A 65 -0.24 5.00 4.57
N THR A 66 -0.56 4.33 3.47
CA THR A 66 -0.87 4.98 2.19
C THR A 66 -2.12 5.84 2.31
N LEU A 67 -3.17 5.33 2.95
CA LEU A 67 -4.41 6.08 3.17
C LEU A 67 -4.14 7.34 3.99
N GLY A 68 -3.37 7.23 5.06
CA GLY A 68 -2.98 8.39 5.88
C GLY A 68 -2.24 9.44 5.07
N SER A 69 -1.33 9.02 4.19
CA SER A 69 -0.58 9.92 3.33
C SER A 69 -1.49 10.64 2.32
N VAL A 70 -2.47 9.95 1.76
CA VAL A 70 -3.44 10.54 0.83
C VAL A 70 -4.28 11.61 1.54
N ILE A 71 -4.79 11.29 2.72
CA ILE A 71 -5.62 12.23 3.49
C ILE A 71 -4.80 13.46 3.90
N SER A 72 -3.57 13.26 4.33
CA SER A 72 -2.67 14.37 4.69
C SER A 72 -2.39 15.28 3.50
N ARG A 73 -2.15 14.69 2.33
CA ARG A 73 -1.71 15.41 1.14
C ARG A 73 -2.86 16.08 0.38
N TYR A 74 -3.97 15.38 0.21
CA TYR A 74 -5.06 15.83 -0.67
C TYR A 74 -6.26 16.39 0.07
N PHE A 75 -6.42 16.08 1.33
CA PHE A 75 -7.54 16.56 2.16
C PHE A 75 -7.08 17.43 3.32
N GLU A 76 -5.83 17.87 3.31
CA GLU A 76 -5.25 18.73 4.35
C GLU A 76 -5.48 18.21 5.76
N ASN A 77 -5.31 16.91 5.95
CA ASN A 77 -5.57 16.18 7.21
C ASN A 77 -7.04 16.18 7.63
N SER A 78 -7.96 16.52 6.74
CA SER A 78 -9.39 16.45 7.03
C SER A 78 -9.93 15.05 6.77
N TYR A 79 -9.98 14.22 7.79
CA TYR A 79 -10.57 12.87 7.69
C TYR A 79 -12.06 12.94 7.41
N MET A 80 -12.74 13.93 8.00
CA MET A 80 -14.15 14.17 7.72
C MET A 80 -14.37 14.51 6.25
N GLY A 81 -13.50 15.32 5.65
CA GLY A 81 -13.55 15.65 4.23
C GLY A 81 -13.42 14.43 3.34
N ALA A 82 -12.50 13.51 3.68
CA ALA A 82 -12.31 12.28 2.93
C ALA A 82 -13.56 11.40 2.99
N VAL A 83 -14.13 11.21 4.17
CA VAL A 83 -15.34 10.40 4.37
C VAL A 83 -16.54 11.04 3.65
N SER A 84 -16.67 12.37 3.74
CA SER A 84 -17.75 13.09 3.06
C SER A 84 -17.70 12.91 1.54
N ALA A 85 -16.50 12.95 0.96
CA ALA A 85 -16.32 12.72 -0.47
C ALA A 85 -16.80 11.33 -0.88
N LEU A 86 -16.49 10.31 -0.09
CA LEU A 86 -16.92 8.94 -0.36
C LEU A 86 -18.44 8.80 -0.25
N VAL A 87 -19.07 9.48 0.70
CA VAL A 87 -20.52 9.47 0.87
C VAL A 87 -21.20 10.16 -0.32
N GLU A 88 -20.70 11.32 -0.74
CA GLU A 88 -21.24 12.07 -1.87
C GLU A 88 -21.20 11.28 -3.18
N GLU A 89 -20.15 10.47 -3.36
CA GLU A 89 -20.00 9.62 -4.53
C GLU A 89 -20.74 8.28 -4.40
N GLU A 90 -21.48 8.09 -3.33
CA GLU A 90 -22.24 6.87 -3.05
C GLU A 90 -21.36 5.61 -2.97
N LYS A 91 -20.09 5.79 -2.57
CA LYS A 91 -19.16 4.67 -2.39
C LYS A 91 -19.33 3.95 -1.07
N ILE A 92 -20.02 4.59 -0.12
CA ILE A 92 -20.31 4.01 1.20
C ILE A 92 -21.81 4.07 1.41
N SER A 93 -22.41 2.92 1.73
CA SER A 93 -23.86 2.82 2.01
C SER A 93 -24.16 3.20 3.45
N VAL A 94 -25.46 3.45 3.72
CA VAL A 94 -25.93 3.72 5.09
C VAL A 94 -25.64 2.55 6.01
N GLY A 95 -25.81 1.32 5.52
CA GLY A 95 -25.51 0.11 6.30
C GLY A 95 -24.04 0.03 6.68
N GLU A 96 -23.15 0.34 5.75
CA GLU A 96 -21.71 0.36 6.00
C GLU A 96 -21.33 1.45 7.01
N LEU A 97 -21.95 2.64 6.91
CA LEU A 97 -21.72 3.71 7.87
C LEU A 97 -22.17 3.32 9.27
N ARG A 98 -23.30 2.65 9.39
CA ARG A 98 -23.80 2.17 10.69
C ARG A 98 -22.86 1.15 11.30
N GLU A 99 -22.31 0.26 10.47
CA GLU A 99 -21.30 -0.71 10.93
C GLU A 99 -20.05 -0.02 11.45
N LEU A 100 -19.58 1.00 10.75
CA LEU A 100 -18.41 1.77 11.18
C LEU A 100 -18.68 2.50 12.50
N ILE A 101 -19.86 3.08 12.65
CA ILE A 101 -20.27 3.75 13.90
C ILE A 101 -20.26 2.74 15.06
N ALA A 102 -20.80 1.54 14.83
CA ALA A 102 -20.82 0.50 15.85
C ALA A 102 -19.41 0.09 16.27
N ARG A 103 -18.48 0.00 15.33
CA ARG A 103 -17.08 -0.30 15.63
C ARG A 103 -16.41 0.80 16.47
N ILE A 104 -16.71 2.06 16.17
CA ILE A 104 -16.19 3.20 16.93
C ILE A 104 -16.73 3.18 18.35
N GLU A 105 -18.02 2.95 18.51
CA GLU A 105 -18.66 2.88 19.83
C GLU A 105 -18.09 1.74 20.66
N THR A 106 -17.89 0.58 20.05
CA THR A 106 -17.27 -0.58 20.72
C THR A 106 -15.84 -0.27 21.17
N LYS A 107 -15.07 0.40 20.31
CA LYS A 107 -13.69 0.76 20.62
C LYS A 107 -13.61 1.78 21.77
N ASN A 108 -14.57 2.71 21.82
CA ASN A 108 -14.59 3.76 22.84
C ASN A 108 -15.29 3.34 24.14
N ALA A 109 -15.91 2.17 24.15
CA ALA A 109 -16.66 1.66 25.33
C ALA A 109 -15.78 1.07 26.44
N LYS A 110 -14.48 1.18 26.34
CA LYS A 110 -13.54 0.65 27.35
C LYS A 110 -13.48 1.53 28.60
#